data_16630105616b0eb182786e297384340c
#
_entry.id   16630105616b0eb182786e297384340c
#
_cell.length_a   1.000
_cell.length_b   1.000
_cell.length_c   1.000
_cell.angle_alpha   90.00
_cell.angle_beta   90.00
_cell.angle_gamma   90.00
#
_symmetry.space_group_name_H-M   'P 1'
#
loop_
_entity.id
_entity.type
_entity.pdbx_description
1 polymer ?
#
loop_
_entity_poly.entity_id
_entity_poly.type
_entity_poly.pdbx_seq_one_letter_code
_entity_poly.pdbx_strand_id
1 'polypeptide(L)'
;MRTSFRIFRISGIDINIHISLVILLALLVYAFYISPPPYGFADFGEMKRILLSFFAAIALFVAILIHEFAHSIFARKFGVKVRAIMLFIFGGVSMMESMPKKPREEFIVSIAGPAASLLIALISFILSFIPLRELSAFFTLFTYFNVILAAFNLIPAFPMDGGRVLRSFLADRKSYAEATRIAAEIGRALAVFMAIFGIFYNPWLILIALFIYIGASEEERIVLLENVLGKVKVKDIMTENVVSLTPEMRVSEVMTLLLKSKHLGYPVIDDDKLVGIVTLHDIINADPNTRVGEVMTKEVITVEPNRSAFEAFKIMSERKIGRLPVTENGKIVGIVSRSDLMRVKEILEALEVMGWKRS
;
A
#
# COMPACT_ATOMS: atom_id res chain seq x y z
N MET A 1 -0.40 12.48 4.15
CA MET A 1 -1.76 12.47 3.59
C MET A 1 -2.59 13.45 4.41
N ARG A 2 -2.98 14.60 3.83
CA ARG A 2 -3.70 15.69 4.55
C ARG A 2 -5.16 15.37 4.93
N THR A 3 -5.67 14.17 4.62
CA THR A 3 -7.10 13.81 4.76
C THR A 3 -7.35 12.54 5.60
N SER A 4 -6.36 12.09 6.36
CA SER A 4 -6.50 10.99 7.31
C SER A 4 -6.24 11.46 8.73
N PHE A 5 -7.07 10.99 9.68
CA PHE A 5 -7.02 11.34 11.09
C PHE A 5 -6.77 10.08 11.91
N ARG A 6 -5.85 10.17 12.88
CA ARG A 6 -5.68 9.11 13.88
C ARG A 6 -6.78 9.24 14.93
N ILE A 7 -7.54 8.15 15.16
CA ILE A 7 -8.60 8.13 16.16
C ILE A 7 -8.09 7.59 17.48
N PHE A 8 -7.42 6.44 17.46
CA PHE A 8 -6.90 5.81 18.67
C PHE A 8 -5.70 4.91 18.31
N ARG A 9 -5.09 4.33 19.36
CA ARG A 9 -3.98 3.39 19.22
C ARG A 9 -4.26 2.14 20.05
N ILE A 10 -4.17 0.95 19.42
CA ILE A 10 -4.34 -0.34 20.07
C ILE A 10 -3.06 -1.15 19.93
N SER A 11 -2.53 -1.65 21.03
CA SER A 11 -1.33 -2.50 21.04
C SER A 11 -0.14 -1.91 20.25
N GLY A 12 -0.02 -0.56 20.23
CA GLY A 12 1.04 0.12 19.49
C GLY A 12 0.79 0.28 17.98
N ILE A 13 -0.40 -0.04 17.48
CA ILE A 13 -0.82 0.15 16.09
C ILE A 13 -1.76 1.36 16.05
N ASP A 14 -1.43 2.36 15.24
CA ASP A 14 -2.28 3.53 15.05
C ASP A 14 -3.46 3.19 14.14
N ILE A 15 -4.68 3.53 14.57
CA ILE A 15 -5.89 3.36 13.76
C ILE A 15 -6.24 4.71 13.15
N ASN A 16 -6.14 4.75 11.82
CA ASN A 16 -6.37 5.95 11.02
C ASN A 16 -7.64 5.80 10.19
N ILE A 17 -8.42 6.86 10.09
CA ILE A 17 -9.59 6.94 9.20
C ILE A 17 -9.33 8.00 8.14
N HIS A 18 -9.55 7.63 6.90
CA HIS A 18 -9.57 8.56 5.77
C HIS A 18 -10.96 9.17 5.63
N ILE A 19 -11.06 10.43 5.22
CA ILE A 19 -12.35 11.13 5.09
C ILE A 19 -13.33 10.41 4.14
N SER A 20 -12.82 9.66 3.16
CA SER A 20 -13.66 8.87 2.25
C SER A 20 -14.47 7.77 2.95
N LEU A 21 -14.11 7.37 4.17
CA LEU A 21 -14.87 6.42 4.97
C LEU A 21 -16.23 6.99 5.37
N VAL A 22 -16.31 8.31 5.63
CA VAL A 22 -17.57 8.98 5.99
C VAL A 22 -18.58 8.87 4.85
N ILE A 23 -18.09 9.01 3.60
CA ILE A 23 -18.93 8.85 2.41
C ILE A 23 -19.44 7.41 2.31
N LEU A 24 -18.56 6.43 2.49
CA LEU A 24 -18.97 5.02 2.46
C LEU A 24 -19.95 4.69 3.60
N LEU A 25 -19.73 5.24 4.80
CA LEU A 25 -20.65 5.08 5.93
C LEU A 25 -22.06 5.58 5.57
N ALA A 26 -22.16 6.79 5.02
CA ALA A 26 -23.43 7.37 4.61
C ALA A 26 -24.13 6.52 3.52
N LEU A 27 -23.37 6.03 2.54
CA LEU A 27 -23.89 5.14 1.50
C LEU A 27 -24.41 3.82 2.06
N LEU A 28 -23.68 3.20 2.99
CA LEU A 28 -24.10 1.95 3.64
C LEU A 28 -25.33 2.14 4.51
N VAL A 29 -25.38 3.22 5.30
CA VAL A 29 -26.59 3.56 6.09
C VAL A 29 -27.79 3.71 5.16
N TYR A 30 -27.63 4.44 4.03
CA TYR A 30 -28.70 4.58 3.05
C TYR A 30 -29.10 3.25 2.41
N ALA A 31 -28.12 2.44 2.00
CA ALA A 31 -28.36 1.13 1.40
C ALA A 31 -29.13 0.21 2.36
N PHE A 32 -28.71 0.12 3.63
CA PHE A 32 -29.39 -0.69 4.64
C PHE A 32 -30.77 -0.14 4.97
N TYR A 33 -30.93 1.16 4.90
CA TYR A 33 -32.22 1.83 5.14
C TYR A 33 -33.24 1.47 4.05
N ILE A 34 -32.87 1.40 2.77
CA ILE A 34 -33.82 1.15 1.67
C ILE A 34 -34.00 -0.34 1.35
N SER A 35 -33.04 -1.20 1.72
CA SER A 35 -33.07 -2.61 1.35
C SER A 35 -33.98 -3.43 2.26
N PRO A 36 -34.72 -4.42 1.70
CA PRO A 36 -35.48 -5.37 2.52
C PRO A 36 -34.56 -6.38 3.19
N PRO A 37 -35.03 -7.10 4.22
CA PRO A 37 -34.32 -8.25 4.77
C PRO A 37 -34.02 -9.32 3.71
N PRO A 38 -32.88 -10.03 3.77
CA PRO A 38 -31.86 -9.97 4.82
C PRO A 38 -30.79 -8.89 4.62
N TYR A 39 -30.92 -8.04 3.60
CA TYR A 39 -29.88 -7.08 3.16
C TYR A 39 -30.04 -5.69 3.79
N GLY A 40 -31.11 -5.46 4.56
CA GLY A 40 -31.37 -4.18 5.20
C GLY A 40 -32.61 -4.22 6.09
N PHE A 41 -33.16 -3.05 6.40
CA PHE A 41 -34.17 -2.85 7.43
C PHE A 41 -35.45 -2.17 6.93
N ALA A 42 -35.75 -2.28 5.61
CA ALA A 42 -36.90 -1.59 5.00
C ALA A 42 -38.26 -1.91 5.66
N ASP A 43 -38.41 -3.11 6.27
CA ASP A 43 -39.64 -3.60 6.89
C ASP A 43 -39.86 -3.13 8.32
N PHE A 44 -38.95 -2.30 8.85
CA PHE A 44 -39.05 -1.73 10.20
C PHE A 44 -39.65 -0.32 10.17
N GLY A 45 -40.28 0.08 11.27
CA GLY A 45 -40.75 1.46 11.42
C GLY A 45 -39.58 2.47 11.36
N GLU A 46 -39.83 3.66 10.90
CA GLU A 46 -38.83 4.66 10.46
C GLU A 46 -37.70 4.87 11.47
N MET A 47 -38.00 5.11 12.75
CA MET A 47 -36.98 5.33 13.77
C MET A 47 -36.07 4.08 13.96
N LYS A 48 -36.65 2.88 14.06
CA LYS A 48 -35.91 1.64 14.21
C LYS A 48 -35.05 1.37 12.97
N ARG A 49 -35.57 1.63 11.79
CA ARG A 49 -34.90 1.48 10.50
C ARG A 49 -33.65 2.35 10.40
N ILE A 50 -33.74 3.65 10.78
CA ILE A 50 -32.58 4.55 10.82
C ILE A 50 -31.53 4.06 11.80
N LEU A 51 -31.92 3.73 13.05
CA LEU A 51 -31.00 3.29 14.08
C LEU A 51 -30.31 1.98 13.72
N LEU A 52 -31.06 0.96 13.24
CA LEU A 52 -30.50 -0.32 12.84
C LEU A 52 -29.52 -0.16 11.68
N SER A 53 -29.85 0.65 10.68
CA SER A 53 -28.97 0.92 9.52
C SER A 53 -27.68 1.60 9.94
N PHE A 54 -27.76 2.57 10.85
CA PHE A 54 -26.59 3.28 11.35
C PHE A 54 -25.68 2.37 12.17
N PHE A 55 -26.22 1.61 13.12
CA PHE A 55 -25.43 0.69 13.93
C PHE A 55 -24.86 -0.46 13.10
N ALA A 56 -25.59 -0.98 12.11
CA ALA A 56 -25.10 -2.02 11.21
C ALA A 56 -23.91 -1.54 10.37
N ALA A 57 -23.98 -0.32 9.85
CA ALA A 57 -22.87 0.26 9.10
C ALA A 57 -21.63 0.44 9.97
N ILE A 58 -21.77 0.94 11.21
CA ILE A 58 -20.66 1.04 12.16
C ILE A 58 -20.10 -0.35 12.50
N ALA A 59 -20.97 -1.31 12.80
CA ALA A 59 -20.56 -2.68 13.14
C ALA A 59 -19.77 -3.33 12.00
N LEU A 60 -20.12 -3.06 10.73
CA LEU A 60 -19.38 -3.55 9.58
C LEU A 60 -17.97 -2.97 9.53
N PHE A 61 -17.78 -1.69 9.84
CA PHE A 61 -16.43 -1.11 9.94
C PHE A 61 -15.62 -1.69 11.09
N VAL A 62 -16.25 -1.97 12.21
CA VAL A 62 -15.60 -2.67 13.32
C VAL A 62 -15.17 -4.08 12.90
N ALA A 63 -16.01 -4.80 12.13
CA ALA A 63 -15.66 -6.10 11.58
C ALA A 63 -14.46 -6.04 10.62
N ILE A 64 -14.43 -5.06 9.71
CA ILE A 64 -13.28 -4.82 8.84
C ILE A 64 -12.02 -4.50 9.67
N LEU A 65 -12.15 -3.68 10.71
CA LEU A 65 -11.02 -3.38 11.60
C LEU A 65 -10.51 -4.63 12.32
N ILE A 66 -11.39 -5.51 12.80
CA ILE A 66 -11.02 -6.78 13.44
C ILE A 66 -10.31 -7.70 12.43
N HIS A 67 -10.80 -7.76 11.20
CA HIS A 67 -10.17 -8.48 10.10
C HIS A 67 -8.71 -8.02 9.88
N GLU A 68 -8.50 -6.72 9.69
CA GLU A 68 -7.16 -6.12 9.50
C GLU A 68 -6.27 -6.28 10.74
N PHE A 69 -6.88 -6.19 11.92
CA PHE A 69 -6.17 -6.36 13.18
C PHE A 69 -5.67 -7.80 13.37
N ALA A 70 -6.44 -8.79 12.91
CA ALA A 70 -6.03 -10.19 12.92
C ALA A 70 -4.78 -10.40 12.07
N HIS A 71 -4.72 -9.88 10.83
CA HIS A 71 -3.50 -9.88 10.02
C HIS A 71 -2.33 -9.24 10.77
N SER A 72 -2.56 -8.08 11.37
CA SER A 72 -1.55 -7.29 12.06
C SER A 72 -0.94 -8.01 13.27
N ILE A 73 -1.75 -8.72 14.06
CA ILE A 73 -1.30 -9.50 15.21
C ILE A 73 -0.35 -10.62 14.75
N PHE A 74 -0.76 -11.41 13.76
CA PHE A 74 0.07 -12.51 13.26
C PHE A 74 1.32 -12.02 12.54
N ALA A 75 1.23 -10.93 11.76
CA ALA A 75 2.41 -10.32 11.14
C ALA A 75 3.46 -9.89 12.20
N ARG A 76 3.02 -9.24 13.29
CA ARG A 76 3.90 -8.86 14.40
C ARG A 76 4.51 -10.06 15.12
N LYS A 77 3.77 -11.16 15.27
CA LYS A 77 4.28 -12.40 15.85
C LYS A 77 5.46 -12.97 15.04
N PHE A 78 5.47 -12.74 13.73
CA PHE A 78 6.58 -13.11 12.84
C PHE A 78 7.61 -11.99 12.62
N GLY A 79 7.61 -10.96 13.47
CA GLY A 79 8.62 -9.92 13.47
C GLY A 79 8.39 -8.78 12.48
N VAL A 80 7.25 -8.76 11.78
CA VAL A 80 6.90 -7.68 10.84
C VAL A 80 6.45 -6.46 11.63
N LYS A 81 7.02 -5.29 11.31
CA LYS A 81 6.57 -4.03 11.90
C LYS A 81 5.30 -3.56 11.22
N VAL A 82 4.25 -3.40 12.02
CA VAL A 82 2.96 -2.83 11.61
C VAL A 82 2.87 -1.42 12.20
N ARG A 83 2.81 -0.40 11.34
CA ARG A 83 2.78 1.00 11.75
C ARG A 83 1.37 1.48 12.06
N ALA A 84 0.42 1.18 11.20
CA ALA A 84 -0.97 1.63 11.30
C ALA A 84 -1.92 0.72 10.54
N ILE A 85 -3.20 0.80 10.87
CA ILE A 85 -4.30 0.32 10.05
C ILE A 85 -5.05 1.56 9.55
N MET A 86 -5.29 1.65 8.25
CA MET A 86 -6.03 2.73 7.63
C MET A 86 -7.36 2.19 7.09
N LEU A 87 -8.47 2.81 7.53
CA LEU A 87 -9.80 2.55 7.01
C LEU A 87 -10.18 3.65 5.99
N PHE A 88 -10.64 3.24 4.82
CA PHE A 88 -11.01 4.13 3.72
C PHE A 88 -12.13 3.52 2.87
N ILE A 89 -12.55 4.20 1.78
CA ILE A 89 -13.73 3.81 1.00
C ILE A 89 -13.69 2.38 0.43
N PHE A 90 -12.51 1.81 0.19
CA PHE A 90 -12.37 0.43 -0.32
C PHE A 90 -12.16 -0.62 0.77
N GLY A 91 -12.30 -0.25 2.06
CA GLY A 91 -12.13 -1.16 3.19
C GLY A 91 -11.01 -0.76 4.14
N GLY A 92 -10.29 -1.75 4.69
CA GLY A 92 -9.13 -1.58 5.55
C GLY A 92 -7.84 -1.92 4.85
N VAL A 93 -6.75 -1.30 5.27
CA VAL A 93 -5.39 -1.67 4.85
C VAL A 93 -4.45 -1.58 6.04
N SER A 94 -3.79 -2.69 6.34
CA SER A 94 -2.72 -2.76 7.34
C SER A 94 -1.41 -2.28 6.73
N MET A 95 -0.87 -1.17 7.26
CA MET A 95 0.40 -0.58 6.82
C MET A 95 1.58 -1.35 7.43
N MET A 96 1.94 -2.46 6.81
CA MET A 96 3.07 -3.33 7.16
C MET A 96 4.32 -2.92 6.38
N GLU A 97 5.52 -3.06 6.98
CA GLU A 97 6.78 -2.80 6.27
C GLU A 97 7.00 -3.76 5.09
N SER A 98 6.67 -5.04 5.28
CA SER A 98 6.69 -6.10 4.26
C SER A 98 5.84 -7.27 4.73
N MET A 99 5.44 -8.16 3.81
CA MET A 99 4.88 -9.46 4.18
C MET A 99 6.00 -10.43 4.54
N PRO A 100 5.76 -11.40 5.44
CA PRO A 100 6.71 -12.49 5.67
C PRO A 100 6.97 -13.25 4.37
N LYS A 101 8.25 -13.54 4.07
CA LYS A 101 8.62 -14.26 2.84
C LYS A 101 8.65 -15.79 3.02
N LYS A 102 8.57 -16.29 4.27
CA LYS A 102 8.46 -17.72 4.52
C LYS A 102 7.02 -18.17 4.23
N PRO A 103 6.81 -19.18 3.37
CA PRO A 103 5.49 -19.61 2.92
C PRO A 103 4.50 -19.83 4.05
N ARG A 104 4.91 -20.58 5.09
CA ARG A 104 4.05 -20.86 6.24
C ARG A 104 3.66 -19.62 7.03
N GLU A 105 4.58 -18.67 7.19
CA GLU A 105 4.30 -17.42 7.91
C GLU A 105 3.34 -16.54 7.12
N GLU A 106 3.56 -16.41 5.80
CA GLU A 106 2.67 -15.69 4.89
C GLU A 106 1.26 -16.31 4.88
N PHE A 107 1.15 -17.64 4.79
CA PHE A 107 -0.13 -18.34 4.87
C PHE A 107 -0.92 -17.97 6.14
N ILE A 108 -0.25 -18.09 7.31
CA ILE A 108 -0.91 -17.80 8.60
C ILE A 108 -1.36 -16.35 8.67
N VAL A 109 -0.53 -15.40 8.24
CA VAL A 109 -0.92 -13.99 8.22
C VAL A 109 -2.11 -13.77 7.30
N SER A 110 -2.08 -14.34 6.08
CA SER A 110 -3.12 -14.10 5.07
C SER A 110 -4.46 -14.73 5.43
N ILE A 111 -4.46 -15.91 6.07
CA ILE A 111 -5.72 -16.55 6.47
C ILE A 111 -6.33 -15.94 7.74
N ALA A 112 -5.55 -15.20 8.53
CA ALA A 112 -5.99 -14.68 9.84
C ALA A 112 -7.19 -13.72 9.74
N GLY A 113 -7.21 -12.83 8.75
CA GLY A 113 -8.34 -11.91 8.50
C GLY A 113 -9.62 -12.65 8.12
N PRO A 114 -9.61 -13.45 7.05
CA PRO A 114 -10.76 -14.28 6.67
C PRO A 114 -11.26 -15.17 7.81
N ALA A 115 -10.36 -15.78 8.58
CA ALA A 115 -10.74 -16.60 9.74
C ALA A 115 -11.44 -15.77 10.85
N ALA A 116 -10.97 -14.55 11.12
CA ALA A 116 -11.61 -13.64 12.05
C ALA A 116 -13.01 -13.24 11.57
N SER A 117 -13.18 -12.94 10.27
CA SER A 117 -14.49 -12.63 9.68
C SER A 117 -15.46 -13.81 9.77
N LEU A 118 -14.99 -15.03 9.49
CA LEU A 118 -15.82 -16.24 9.63
C LEU A 118 -16.20 -16.51 11.08
N LEU A 119 -15.31 -16.24 12.03
CA LEU A 119 -15.64 -16.35 13.46
C LEU A 119 -16.71 -15.33 13.86
N ILE A 120 -16.60 -14.08 13.41
CA ILE A 120 -17.63 -13.06 13.62
C ILE A 120 -18.95 -13.50 12.98
N ALA A 121 -18.93 -14.03 11.77
CA ALA A 121 -20.11 -14.54 11.08
C ALA A 121 -20.78 -15.69 11.88
N LEU A 122 -19.99 -16.63 12.41
CA LEU A 122 -20.51 -17.74 13.23
C LEU A 122 -21.18 -17.24 14.50
N ILE A 123 -20.52 -16.33 15.24
CA ILE A 123 -21.08 -15.73 16.45
C ILE A 123 -22.38 -14.99 16.12
N SER A 124 -22.38 -14.19 15.06
CA SER A 124 -23.56 -13.44 14.64
C SER A 124 -24.69 -14.35 14.18
N PHE A 125 -24.37 -15.45 13.50
CA PHE A 125 -25.35 -16.47 13.13
C PHE A 125 -26.03 -17.07 14.36
N ILE A 126 -25.28 -17.42 15.40
CA ILE A 126 -25.87 -17.92 16.66
C ILE A 126 -26.75 -16.84 17.31
N LEU A 127 -26.30 -15.59 17.33
CA LEU A 127 -27.07 -14.48 17.91
C LEU A 127 -28.33 -14.12 17.09
N SER A 128 -28.38 -14.47 15.79
CA SER A 128 -29.57 -14.24 14.96
C SER A 128 -30.80 -15.05 15.38
N PHE A 129 -30.62 -16.10 16.20
CA PHE A 129 -31.74 -16.88 16.77
C PHE A 129 -32.37 -16.24 18.02
N ILE A 130 -31.88 -15.10 18.48
CA ILE A 130 -32.51 -14.35 19.58
C ILE A 130 -33.94 -13.97 19.17
N PRO A 131 -34.99 -14.24 20.01
CA PRO A 131 -36.37 -14.01 19.62
C PRO A 131 -36.81 -12.53 19.73
N LEU A 132 -35.92 -11.64 19.35
CA LEU A 132 -36.15 -10.19 19.19
C LEU A 132 -35.95 -9.82 17.74
N ARG A 133 -37.04 -9.44 17.05
CA ARG A 133 -37.04 -9.19 15.58
C ARG A 133 -35.90 -8.26 15.11
N GLU A 134 -35.67 -7.19 15.87
CA GLU A 134 -34.62 -6.20 15.55
C GLU A 134 -33.21 -6.79 15.64
N LEU A 135 -32.93 -7.52 16.73
CA LEU A 135 -31.63 -8.15 16.93
C LEU A 135 -31.40 -9.30 15.93
N SER A 136 -32.40 -10.12 15.70
CA SER A 136 -32.35 -11.19 14.71
C SER A 136 -32.04 -10.65 13.33
N ALA A 137 -32.73 -9.60 12.89
CA ALA A 137 -32.47 -8.97 11.58
C ALA A 137 -31.07 -8.35 11.51
N PHE A 138 -30.63 -7.67 12.58
CA PHE A 138 -29.29 -7.08 12.66
C PHE A 138 -28.20 -8.15 12.54
N PHE A 139 -28.27 -9.22 13.34
CA PHE A 139 -27.27 -10.28 13.32
C PHE A 139 -27.33 -11.14 12.06
N THR A 140 -28.49 -11.32 11.45
CA THR A 140 -28.61 -11.98 10.13
C THR A 140 -27.88 -11.20 9.06
N LEU A 141 -28.10 -9.89 8.97
CA LEU A 141 -27.39 -9.00 8.03
C LEU A 141 -25.89 -9.04 8.31
N PHE A 142 -25.47 -8.94 9.58
CA PHE A 142 -24.08 -8.93 9.97
C PHE A 142 -23.37 -10.26 9.68
N THR A 143 -24.05 -11.40 9.85
CA THR A 143 -23.58 -12.72 9.40
C THR A 143 -23.31 -12.73 7.91
N TYR A 144 -24.30 -12.30 7.11
CA TYR A 144 -24.22 -12.30 5.66
C TYR A 144 -23.02 -11.48 5.16
N PHE A 145 -22.85 -10.26 5.66
CA PHE A 145 -21.73 -9.41 5.23
C PHE A 145 -20.36 -9.94 5.68
N ASN A 146 -20.23 -10.57 6.83
CA ASN A 146 -18.96 -11.17 7.27
C ASN A 146 -18.61 -12.43 6.48
N VAL A 147 -19.60 -13.23 6.08
CA VAL A 147 -19.37 -14.35 5.14
C VAL A 147 -18.91 -13.83 3.77
N ILE A 148 -19.57 -12.80 3.25
CA ILE A 148 -19.15 -12.18 1.97
C ILE A 148 -17.73 -11.61 2.09
N LEU A 149 -17.41 -10.90 3.16
CA LEU A 149 -16.08 -10.32 3.40
C LEU A 149 -15.01 -11.41 3.39
N ALA A 150 -15.26 -12.53 4.09
CA ALA A 150 -14.33 -13.65 4.10
C ALA A 150 -14.23 -14.33 2.73
N ALA A 151 -15.35 -14.60 2.07
CA ALA A 151 -15.38 -15.25 0.76
C ALA A 151 -14.69 -14.41 -0.32
N PHE A 152 -14.94 -13.09 -0.32
CA PHE A 152 -14.29 -12.18 -1.26
C PHE A 152 -12.78 -12.12 -1.03
N ASN A 153 -12.33 -12.05 0.24
CA ASN A 153 -10.90 -12.05 0.55
C ASN A 153 -10.23 -13.40 0.29
N LEU A 154 -10.97 -14.51 0.24
CA LEU A 154 -10.43 -15.82 -0.11
C LEU A 154 -10.39 -16.11 -1.62
N ILE A 155 -10.86 -15.20 -2.48
CA ILE A 155 -10.68 -15.31 -3.93
C ILE A 155 -9.16 -15.44 -4.22
N PRO A 156 -8.72 -16.48 -4.99
CA PRO A 156 -7.29 -16.74 -5.23
C PRO A 156 -6.69 -15.76 -6.24
N ALA A 157 -6.77 -14.48 -5.94
CA ALA A 157 -6.31 -13.39 -6.79
C ALA A 157 -5.82 -12.20 -5.94
N PHE A 158 -4.71 -11.58 -6.32
CA PHE A 158 -4.34 -10.28 -5.74
C PHE A 158 -5.32 -9.18 -6.16
N PRO A 159 -5.56 -8.18 -5.31
CA PRO A 159 -4.87 -7.89 -4.05
C PRO A 159 -5.47 -8.56 -2.80
N MET A 160 -6.41 -9.51 -2.96
CA MET A 160 -7.06 -10.20 -1.84
C MET A 160 -6.11 -11.16 -1.12
N ASP A 161 -6.49 -11.55 0.10
CA ASP A 161 -5.71 -12.49 0.92
C ASP A 161 -5.59 -13.87 0.29
N GLY A 162 -6.60 -14.32 -0.47
CA GLY A 162 -6.59 -15.56 -1.22
C GLY A 162 -5.48 -15.63 -2.27
N GLY A 163 -5.10 -14.50 -2.87
CA GLY A 163 -3.93 -14.42 -3.75
C GLY A 163 -2.63 -14.70 -3.01
N ARG A 164 -2.49 -14.17 -1.78
CA ARG A 164 -1.34 -14.45 -0.90
C ARG A 164 -1.34 -15.87 -0.37
N VAL A 165 -2.51 -16.41 -0.02
CA VAL A 165 -2.69 -17.82 0.32
C VAL A 165 -2.21 -18.70 -0.83
N LEU A 166 -2.64 -18.43 -2.06
CA LEU A 166 -2.21 -19.15 -3.26
C LEU A 166 -0.70 -19.05 -3.47
N ARG A 167 -0.14 -17.83 -3.35
CA ARG A 167 1.31 -17.61 -3.43
C ARG A 167 2.06 -18.44 -2.40
N SER A 168 1.60 -18.47 -1.16
CA SER A 168 2.25 -19.23 -0.09
C SER A 168 2.35 -20.74 -0.40
N PHE A 169 1.29 -21.33 -0.96
CA PHE A 169 1.32 -22.73 -1.40
C PHE A 169 2.29 -22.96 -2.56
N LEU A 170 2.35 -22.04 -3.51
CA LEU A 170 3.27 -22.15 -4.64
C LEU A 170 4.73 -21.95 -4.21
N ALA A 171 4.98 -21.08 -3.24
CA ALA A 171 6.32 -20.75 -2.75
C ALA A 171 6.98 -21.88 -1.94
N ASP A 172 6.24 -22.91 -1.55
CA ASP A 172 6.84 -24.14 -0.97
C ASP A 172 7.69 -24.90 -1.99
N ARG A 173 7.43 -24.75 -3.29
CA ARG A 173 8.10 -25.50 -4.37
C ARG A 173 8.79 -24.61 -5.41
N LYS A 174 8.56 -23.31 -5.35
CA LYS A 174 9.02 -22.31 -6.33
C LYS A 174 9.67 -21.13 -5.63
N SER A 175 10.43 -20.33 -6.37
CA SER A 175 10.91 -19.06 -5.83
C SER A 175 9.72 -18.12 -5.52
N TYR A 176 9.90 -17.21 -4.55
CA TYR A 176 8.85 -16.26 -4.17
C TYR A 176 8.38 -15.41 -5.37
N ALA A 177 9.31 -14.99 -6.22
CA ALA A 177 8.99 -14.22 -7.43
C ALA A 177 8.18 -15.05 -8.45
N GLU A 178 8.56 -16.30 -8.68
CA GLU A 178 7.84 -17.20 -9.59
C GLU A 178 6.43 -17.54 -9.05
N ALA A 179 6.32 -17.81 -7.74
CA ALA A 179 5.05 -18.05 -7.08
C ALA A 179 4.12 -16.82 -7.21
N THR A 180 4.66 -15.61 -7.03
CA THR A 180 3.91 -14.36 -7.21
C THR A 180 3.43 -14.20 -8.64
N ARG A 181 4.31 -14.45 -9.62
CA ARG A 181 3.96 -14.37 -11.05
C ARG A 181 2.79 -15.30 -11.38
N ILE A 182 2.86 -16.58 -10.98
CA ILE A 182 1.80 -17.55 -11.25
C ILE A 182 0.49 -17.13 -10.58
N ALA A 183 0.53 -16.71 -9.30
CA ALA A 183 -0.66 -16.25 -8.60
C ALA A 183 -1.28 -15.00 -9.26
N ALA A 184 -0.44 -14.08 -9.77
CA ALA A 184 -0.89 -12.90 -10.49
C ALA A 184 -1.50 -13.27 -11.87
N GLU A 185 -0.92 -14.24 -12.60
CA GLU A 185 -1.47 -14.74 -13.87
C GLU A 185 -2.86 -15.37 -13.66
N ILE A 186 -3.03 -16.19 -12.61
CA ILE A 186 -4.33 -16.78 -12.24
C ILE A 186 -5.33 -15.65 -11.89
N GLY A 187 -4.90 -14.65 -11.11
CA GLY A 187 -5.74 -13.50 -10.75
C GLY A 187 -6.20 -12.71 -11.97
N ARG A 188 -5.30 -12.43 -12.91
CA ARG A 188 -5.63 -11.73 -14.17
C ARG A 188 -6.58 -12.54 -15.05
N ALA A 189 -6.37 -13.86 -15.14
CA ALA A 189 -7.28 -14.74 -15.89
C ALA A 189 -8.68 -14.73 -15.28
N LEU A 190 -8.79 -14.82 -13.95
CA LEU A 190 -10.05 -14.70 -13.23
C LEU A 190 -10.71 -13.32 -13.46
N ALA A 191 -9.94 -12.25 -13.43
CA ALA A 191 -10.43 -10.89 -13.69
C ALA A 191 -11.00 -10.76 -15.10
N VAL A 192 -10.32 -11.30 -16.13
CA VAL A 192 -10.82 -11.30 -17.50
C VAL A 192 -12.13 -12.08 -17.61
N PHE A 193 -12.20 -13.27 -16.99
CA PHE A 193 -13.44 -14.05 -16.95
C PHE A 193 -14.58 -13.28 -16.27
N MET A 194 -14.32 -12.66 -15.11
CA MET A 194 -15.32 -11.84 -14.41
C MET A 194 -15.75 -10.62 -15.23
N ALA A 195 -14.84 -9.98 -15.98
CA ALA A 195 -15.18 -8.85 -16.83
C ALA A 195 -16.13 -9.27 -17.98
N ILE A 196 -15.83 -10.39 -18.65
CA ILE A 196 -16.70 -10.95 -19.71
C ILE A 196 -18.07 -11.28 -19.13
N PHE A 197 -18.13 -11.97 -18.00
CA PHE A 197 -19.39 -12.30 -17.33
C PHE A 197 -20.17 -11.05 -16.91
N GLY A 198 -19.42 -10.01 -16.47
CA GLY A 198 -19.97 -8.71 -16.07
C GLY A 198 -20.71 -7.97 -17.19
N ILE A 199 -20.26 -8.12 -18.45
CA ILE A 199 -20.92 -7.50 -19.61
C ILE A 199 -22.36 -8.03 -19.78
N PHE A 200 -22.58 -9.31 -19.50
CA PHE A 200 -23.88 -9.94 -19.75
C PHE A 200 -24.82 -9.92 -18.54
N TYR A 201 -24.28 -9.91 -17.31
CA TYR A 201 -25.09 -10.13 -16.11
C TYR A 201 -25.07 -8.97 -15.14
N ASN A 202 -23.90 -8.35 -14.87
CA ASN A 202 -23.81 -7.30 -13.86
C ASN A 202 -22.58 -6.40 -14.08
N PRO A 203 -22.76 -5.15 -14.51
CA PRO A 203 -21.67 -4.21 -14.78
C PRO A 203 -20.72 -3.98 -13.59
N TRP A 204 -21.18 -4.16 -12.34
CA TRP A 204 -20.33 -4.04 -11.15
C TRP A 204 -19.19 -5.06 -11.13
N LEU A 205 -19.38 -6.23 -11.74
CA LEU A 205 -18.32 -7.23 -11.88
C LEU A 205 -17.16 -6.72 -12.74
N ILE A 206 -17.40 -5.81 -13.68
CA ILE A 206 -16.35 -5.21 -14.51
C ILE A 206 -15.42 -4.33 -13.63
N LEU A 207 -16.00 -3.55 -12.71
CA LEU A 207 -15.21 -2.73 -11.78
C LEU A 207 -14.37 -3.60 -10.83
N ILE A 208 -14.96 -4.68 -10.32
CA ILE A 208 -14.25 -5.65 -9.47
C ILE A 208 -13.13 -6.34 -10.27
N ALA A 209 -13.41 -6.75 -11.49
CA ALA A 209 -12.42 -7.35 -12.40
C ALA A 209 -11.25 -6.40 -12.68
N LEU A 210 -11.52 -5.13 -12.94
CA LEU A 210 -10.50 -4.11 -13.15
C LEU A 210 -9.62 -3.93 -11.90
N PHE A 211 -10.25 -3.90 -10.72
CA PHE A 211 -9.53 -3.80 -9.45
C PHE A 211 -8.60 -5.02 -9.23
N ILE A 212 -9.09 -6.23 -9.49
CA ILE A 212 -8.30 -7.46 -9.39
C ILE A 212 -7.14 -7.44 -10.39
N TYR A 213 -7.42 -7.09 -11.65
CA TYR A 213 -6.40 -7.07 -12.70
C TYR A 213 -5.25 -6.11 -12.39
N ILE A 214 -5.58 -4.89 -11.97
CA ILE A 214 -4.59 -3.87 -11.59
C ILE A 214 -3.84 -4.32 -10.34
N GLY A 215 -4.53 -4.80 -9.31
CA GLY A 215 -3.90 -5.25 -8.07
C GLY A 215 -2.95 -6.42 -8.26
N ALA A 216 -3.33 -7.40 -9.09
CA ALA A 216 -2.47 -8.54 -9.42
C ALA A 216 -1.22 -8.10 -10.20
N SER A 217 -1.37 -7.16 -11.13
CA SER A 217 -0.26 -6.63 -11.92
C SER A 217 0.71 -5.79 -11.08
N GLU A 218 0.21 -5.00 -10.14
CA GLU A 218 1.06 -4.20 -9.25
C GLU A 218 1.80 -5.06 -8.20
N GLU A 219 1.15 -6.08 -7.65
CA GLU A 219 1.82 -7.01 -6.71
C GLU A 219 2.98 -7.75 -7.40
N GLU A 220 2.75 -8.27 -8.60
CA GLU A 220 3.80 -8.91 -9.41
C GLU A 220 4.95 -7.94 -9.70
N ARG A 221 4.62 -6.73 -10.15
CA ARG A 221 5.61 -5.70 -10.47
C ARG A 221 6.51 -5.35 -9.29
N ILE A 222 5.92 -5.18 -8.09
CA ILE A 222 6.67 -4.84 -6.88
C ILE A 222 7.62 -5.98 -6.50
N VAL A 223 7.17 -7.23 -6.56
CA VAL A 223 8.00 -8.39 -6.20
C VAL A 223 9.12 -8.60 -7.22
N LEU A 224 8.86 -8.41 -8.50
CA LEU A 224 9.89 -8.47 -9.53
C LEU A 224 10.94 -7.37 -9.35
N LEU A 225 10.52 -6.13 -9.08
CA LEU A 225 11.43 -5.04 -8.75
C LEU A 225 12.28 -5.35 -7.52
N GLU A 226 11.67 -5.90 -6.47
CA GLU A 226 12.40 -6.31 -5.26
C GLU A 226 13.41 -7.42 -5.55
N ASN A 227 13.05 -8.42 -6.36
CA ASN A 227 13.95 -9.51 -6.73
C ASN A 227 15.17 -9.01 -7.53
N VAL A 228 14.99 -8.02 -8.39
CA VAL A 228 16.06 -7.44 -9.22
C VAL A 228 16.89 -6.43 -8.43
N LEU A 229 16.25 -5.40 -7.89
CA LEU A 229 16.94 -4.29 -7.22
C LEU A 229 17.41 -4.65 -5.79
N GLY A 230 16.85 -5.67 -5.18
CA GLY A 230 17.25 -6.13 -3.85
C GLY A 230 18.66 -6.72 -3.79
N LYS A 231 19.18 -7.20 -4.94
CA LYS A 231 20.53 -7.79 -5.09
C LYS A 231 21.61 -6.75 -5.39
N VAL A 232 21.23 -5.50 -5.68
CA VAL A 232 22.13 -4.42 -6.05
C VAL A 232 22.22 -3.41 -4.90
N LYS A 233 23.42 -2.98 -4.56
CA LYS A 233 23.65 -1.94 -3.55
C LYS A 233 23.58 -0.55 -4.17
N VAL A 234 23.17 0.42 -3.38
CA VAL A 234 23.11 1.83 -3.80
C VAL A 234 24.46 2.32 -4.32
N LYS A 235 25.56 1.96 -3.65
CA LYS A 235 26.93 2.34 -4.08
C LYS A 235 27.31 1.82 -5.46
N ASP A 236 26.72 0.71 -5.92
CA ASP A 236 27.05 0.11 -7.22
C ASP A 236 26.42 0.87 -8.38
N ILE A 237 25.49 1.79 -8.09
CA ILE A 237 24.66 2.50 -9.09
C ILE A 237 24.58 4.00 -8.89
N MET A 238 25.06 4.52 -7.75
CA MET A 238 25.07 5.96 -7.47
C MET A 238 26.04 6.70 -8.37
N THR A 239 25.76 7.97 -8.58
CA THR A 239 26.72 8.89 -9.19
C THR A 239 27.59 9.46 -8.06
N GLU A 240 28.91 9.18 -8.09
CA GLU A 240 29.86 9.58 -7.05
C GLU A 240 30.25 11.06 -7.14
N ASN A 241 30.44 11.59 -8.35
CA ASN A 241 30.80 13.00 -8.56
C ASN A 241 29.56 13.88 -8.50
N VAL A 242 29.15 14.25 -7.28
CA VAL A 242 27.95 15.03 -7.04
C VAL A 242 28.26 16.51 -7.18
N VAL A 243 27.62 17.16 -8.15
CA VAL A 243 27.61 18.64 -8.19
C VAL A 243 26.75 19.13 -7.04
N SER A 244 27.33 19.90 -6.15
CA SER A 244 26.69 20.47 -4.97
C SER A 244 26.66 22.00 -5.03
N LEU A 245 25.77 22.57 -4.24
CA LEU A 245 25.62 24.02 -4.04
C LEU A 245 26.10 24.38 -2.64
N THR A 246 26.43 25.66 -2.41
CA THR A 246 26.61 26.20 -1.06
C THR A 246 25.40 27.05 -0.66
N PRO A 247 25.13 27.23 0.64
CA PRO A 247 24.00 28.03 1.12
C PRO A 247 24.02 29.49 0.67
N GLU A 248 25.24 30.04 0.41
CA GLU A 248 25.48 31.44 0.04
C GLU A 248 25.19 31.73 -1.45
N MET A 249 25.19 30.71 -2.31
CA MET A 249 24.89 30.86 -3.74
C MET A 249 23.51 31.51 -3.93
N ARG A 250 23.35 32.24 -5.05
CA ARG A 250 22.08 32.87 -5.39
C ARG A 250 21.22 31.95 -6.26
N VAL A 251 19.92 32.08 -6.17
CA VAL A 251 18.95 31.36 -6.99
C VAL A 251 19.24 31.56 -8.49
N SER A 252 19.67 32.74 -8.93
CA SER A 252 20.07 33.03 -10.32
C SER A 252 21.25 32.17 -10.82
N GLU A 253 22.20 31.87 -9.97
CA GLU A 253 23.35 31.01 -10.30
C GLU A 253 22.89 29.56 -10.43
N VAL A 254 22.02 29.08 -9.54
CA VAL A 254 21.45 27.74 -9.58
C VAL A 254 20.57 27.57 -10.83
N MET A 255 19.77 28.57 -11.21
CA MET A 255 18.98 28.56 -12.44
C MET A 255 19.88 28.35 -13.66
N THR A 256 21.04 29.03 -13.72
CA THR A 256 22.03 28.86 -14.80
C THR A 256 22.59 27.44 -14.82
N LEU A 257 22.87 26.85 -13.65
CA LEU A 257 23.30 25.44 -13.53
C LEU A 257 22.23 24.46 -14.01
N LEU A 258 20.99 24.68 -13.65
CA LEU A 258 19.86 23.83 -14.10
C LEU A 258 19.66 23.86 -15.61
N LEU A 259 19.82 25.00 -16.23
CA LEU A 259 19.75 25.15 -17.72
C LEU A 259 20.87 24.43 -18.43
N LYS A 260 22.07 24.40 -17.84
CA LYS A 260 23.26 23.75 -18.44
C LYS A 260 23.34 22.26 -18.16
N SER A 261 22.79 21.80 -17.05
CA SER A 261 22.83 20.41 -16.63
C SER A 261 21.47 19.73 -16.84
N LYS A 262 21.48 18.42 -16.98
CA LYS A 262 20.25 17.62 -17.06
C LYS A 262 19.66 17.27 -15.67
N HIS A 263 20.17 17.91 -14.60
CA HIS A 263 19.78 17.59 -13.23
C HIS A 263 18.74 18.60 -12.73
N LEU A 264 17.61 18.12 -12.19
CA LEU A 264 16.51 18.95 -11.67
C LEU A 264 16.60 19.21 -10.15
N GLY A 265 17.76 18.99 -9.54
CA GLY A 265 17.96 19.26 -8.10
C GLY A 265 19.35 18.90 -7.66
N TYR A 266 19.84 19.64 -6.68
CA TYR A 266 21.20 19.60 -6.18
C TYR A 266 21.23 19.54 -4.66
N PRO A 267 22.11 18.73 -4.05
CA PRO A 267 22.38 18.83 -2.63
C PRO A 267 23.10 20.14 -2.30
N VAL A 268 22.79 20.68 -1.13
CA VAL A 268 23.45 21.85 -0.56
C VAL A 268 24.39 21.39 0.54
N ILE A 269 25.66 21.78 0.45
CA ILE A 269 26.72 21.36 1.35
C ILE A 269 27.29 22.60 2.03
N ASP A 270 27.51 22.52 3.34
CA ASP A 270 28.19 23.49 4.17
C ASP A 270 29.19 22.75 5.04
N ASP A 271 30.46 23.16 5.06
CA ASP A 271 31.56 22.51 5.77
C ASP A 271 31.59 20.98 5.61
N ASP A 272 31.52 20.48 4.38
CA ASP A 272 31.49 19.06 4.03
C ASP A 272 30.22 18.30 4.50
N LYS A 273 29.22 18.97 5.06
CA LYS A 273 27.97 18.38 5.56
C LYS A 273 26.80 18.70 4.64
N LEU A 274 25.97 17.72 4.46
CA LEU A 274 24.70 17.91 3.75
C LEU A 274 23.71 18.69 4.64
N VAL A 275 23.42 19.95 4.25
CA VAL A 275 22.55 20.87 5.00
C VAL A 275 21.19 21.06 4.33
N GLY A 276 21.04 20.69 3.07
CA GLY A 276 19.79 20.86 2.34
C GLY A 276 19.80 20.21 0.96
N ILE A 277 18.67 20.31 0.29
CA ILE A 277 18.50 19.98 -1.13
C ILE A 277 17.69 21.08 -1.80
N VAL A 278 18.06 21.46 -3.01
CA VAL A 278 17.32 22.41 -3.84
C VAL A 278 16.89 21.73 -5.12
N THR A 279 15.63 21.86 -5.45
CA THR A 279 15.03 21.35 -6.70
C THR A 279 14.51 22.51 -7.54
N LEU A 280 14.19 22.23 -8.82
CA LEU A 280 13.55 23.20 -9.69
C LEU A 280 12.29 23.80 -9.07
N HIS A 281 11.53 23.00 -8.31
CA HIS A 281 10.29 23.46 -7.65
C HIS A 281 10.55 24.52 -6.57
N ASP A 282 11.68 24.42 -5.87
CA ASP A 282 12.04 25.36 -4.79
C ASP A 282 12.44 26.73 -5.33
N ILE A 283 12.97 26.80 -6.56
CA ILE A 283 13.53 28.03 -7.13
C ILE A 283 12.65 28.70 -8.19
N ILE A 284 11.67 27.99 -8.78
CA ILE A 284 10.86 28.52 -9.89
C ILE A 284 10.05 29.76 -9.51
N ASN A 285 9.70 29.92 -8.24
CA ASN A 285 8.94 31.04 -7.69
C ASN A 285 9.77 31.92 -6.75
N ALA A 286 11.08 31.67 -6.62
CA ALA A 286 11.94 32.40 -5.73
C ALA A 286 12.55 33.63 -6.43
N ASP A 287 12.82 34.70 -5.65
CA ASP A 287 13.54 35.86 -6.17
C ASP A 287 14.96 35.45 -6.59
N PRO A 288 15.44 35.84 -7.81
CA PRO A 288 16.77 35.49 -8.31
C PRO A 288 17.94 35.89 -7.39
N ASN A 289 17.75 36.90 -6.55
CA ASN A 289 18.74 37.37 -5.60
C ASN A 289 18.73 36.65 -4.25
N THR A 290 17.71 35.84 -3.97
CA THR A 290 17.58 35.08 -2.73
C THR A 290 18.72 34.04 -2.63
N ARG A 291 19.20 33.78 -1.41
CA ARG A 291 20.22 32.75 -1.16
C ARG A 291 19.61 31.36 -1.16
N VAL A 292 20.38 30.38 -1.63
CA VAL A 292 20.02 28.95 -1.64
C VAL A 292 19.61 28.47 -0.25
N GLY A 293 20.33 28.88 0.81
CA GLY A 293 20.04 28.52 2.19
C GLY A 293 18.66 28.93 2.71
N GLU A 294 18.03 29.92 2.08
CA GLU A 294 16.69 30.40 2.44
C GLU A 294 15.56 29.59 1.76
N VAL A 295 15.82 29.06 0.57
CA VAL A 295 14.82 28.35 -0.24
C VAL A 295 14.97 26.82 -0.20
N MET A 296 16.12 26.30 0.25
CA MET A 296 16.39 24.87 0.30
C MET A 296 15.48 24.12 1.26
N THR A 297 15.16 22.88 0.93
CA THR A 297 14.56 21.93 1.86
C THR A 297 15.63 21.43 2.83
N LYS A 298 15.49 21.74 4.12
CA LYS A 298 16.50 21.43 5.17
C LYS A 298 16.41 19.98 5.67
N GLU A 299 15.21 19.40 5.71
CA GLU A 299 15.01 17.99 6.11
C GLU A 299 15.28 17.07 4.91
N VAL A 300 16.54 16.73 4.70
CA VAL A 300 16.94 15.88 3.58
C VAL A 300 16.84 14.41 3.96
N ILE A 301 16.08 13.67 3.17
CA ILE A 301 16.02 12.20 3.27
C ILE A 301 17.21 11.64 2.51
N THR A 302 18.02 10.82 3.17
CA THR A 302 19.23 10.21 2.62
C THR A 302 19.16 8.68 2.66
N VAL A 303 20.09 8.03 1.99
CA VAL A 303 20.29 6.58 2.03
C VAL A 303 21.76 6.25 2.21
N GLU A 304 22.07 5.16 2.92
CA GLU A 304 23.43 4.67 3.07
C GLU A 304 23.91 3.90 1.83
N PRO A 305 25.24 3.92 1.51
CA PRO A 305 25.77 3.26 0.30
C PRO A 305 25.52 1.75 0.25
N ASN A 306 25.52 1.09 1.41
CA ASN A 306 25.37 -0.35 1.53
C ASN A 306 23.93 -0.87 1.53
N ARG A 307 22.94 0.03 1.52
CA ARG A 307 21.52 -0.33 1.39
C ARG A 307 21.22 -0.86 -0.02
N SER A 308 20.15 -1.65 -0.13
CA SER A 308 19.72 -2.15 -1.43
C SER A 308 19.12 -1.03 -2.30
N ALA A 309 19.27 -1.16 -3.61
CA ALA A 309 18.63 -0.27 -4.57
C ALA A 309 17.09 -0.30 -4.45
N PHE A 310 16.52 -1.43 -4.02
CA PHE A 310 15.08 -1.54 -3.75
C PHE A 310 14.64 -0.67 -2.55
N GLU A 311 15.44 -0.61 -1.47
CA GLU A 311 15.14 0.29 -0.35
C GLU A 311 15.15 1.77 -0.78
N ALA A 312 16.12 2.17 -1.61
CA ALA A 312 16.16 3.51 -2.20
C ALA A 312 14.91 3.78 -3.05
N PHE A 313 14.50 2.81 -3.90
CA PHE A 313 13.27 2.90 -4.67
C PHE A 313 12.03 3.05 -3.79
N LYS A 314 11.92 2.29 -2.72
CA LYS A 314 10.82 2.35 -1.76
C LYS A 314 10.72 3.72 -1.09
N ILE A 315 11.85 4.24 -0.59
CA ILE A 315 11.92 5.58 0.00
C ILE A 315 11.48 6.64 -1.00
N MET A 316 12.00 6.61 -2.24
CA MET A 316 11.61 7.56 -3.29
C MET A 316 10.12 7.51 -3.60
N SER A 317 9.53 6.31 -3.60
CA SER A 317 8.11 6.11 -3.89
C SER A 317 7.22 6.59 -2.74
N GLU A 318 7.54 6.23 -1.49
CA GLU A 318 6.78 6.62 -0.30
C GLU A 318 6.80 8.14 -0.07
N ARG A 319 7.96 8.76 -0.31
CA ARG A 319 8.17 10.20 -0.10
C ARG A 319 7.88 11.05 -1.34
N LYS A 320 7.54 10.41 -2.47
CA LYS A 320 7.29 11.08 -3.77
C LYS A 320 8.45 11.96 -4.25
N ILE A 321 9.68 11.51 -3.98
CA ILE A 321 10.91 12.18 -4.41
C ILE A 321 11.58 11.41 -5.54
N GLY A 322 12.29 12.13 -6.42
CA GLY A 322 12.91 11.54 -7.61
C GLY A 322 14.37 11.14 -7.43
N ARG A 323 14.99 11.52 -6.30
CA ARG A 323 16.40 11.25 -6.01
C ARG A 323 16.68 11.25 -4.52
N LEU A 324 17.76 10.58 -4.13
CA LEU A 324 18.26 10.51 -2.76
C LEU A 324 19.75 10.81 -2.74
N PRO A 325 20.21 11.77 -1.93
CA PRO A 325 21.62 11.86 -1.57
C PRO A 325 22.04 10.60 -0.82
N VAL A 326 23.21 10.09 -1.17
CA VAL A 326 23.83 8.94 -0.52
C VAL A 326 24.84 9.47 0.47
N THR A 327 24.69 9.13 1.75
CA THR A 327 25.54 9.66 2.81
C THR A 327 26.20 8.54 3.60
N GLU A 328 27.47 8.75 3.96
CA GLU A 328 28.23 7.91 4.87
C GLU A 328 28.85 8.77 5.95
N ASN A 329 28.58 8.47 7.23
CA ASN A 329 29.03 9.26 8.38
C ASN A 329 28.68 10.77 8.30
N GLY A 330 27.51 11.08 7.71
CA GLY A 330 27.01 12.46 7.56
C GLY A 330 27.59 13.24 6.38
N LYS A 331 28.56 12.66 5.65
CA LYS A 331 29.11 13.23 4.42
C LYS A 331 28.42 12.64 3.18
N ILE A 332 28.22 13.47 2.16
CA ILE A 332 27.69 13.01 0.88
C ILE A 332 28.78 12.26 0.12
N VAL A 333 28.46 11.03 -0.30
CA VAL A 333 29.35 10.17 -1.10
C VAL A 333 28.80 9.89 -2.50
N GLY A 334 27.55 10.25 -2.75
CA GLY A 334 26.92 10.06 -4.04
C GLY A 334 25.48 10.57 -4.08
N ILE A 335 24.86 10.40 -5.23
CA ILE A 335 23.41 10.62 -5.42
C ILE A 335 22.85 9.50 -6.28
N VAL A 336 21.66 9.01 -5.92
CA VAL A 336 20.95 8.02 -6.73
C VAL A 336 19.59 8.59 -7.13
N SER A 337 19.21 8.40 -8.39
CA SER A 337 17.93 8.85 -8.94
C SER A 337 17.04 7.68 -9.32
N ARG A 338 15.74 7.97 -9.50
CA ARG A 338 14.77 6.98 -10.00
C ARG A 338 15.18 6.47 -11.40
N SER A 339 15.77 7.32 -12.24
CA SER A 339 16.25 6.93 -13.58
C SER A 339 17.40 5.92 -13.50
N ASP A 340 18.31 6.07 -12.53
CA ASP A 340 19.42 5.13 -12.34
C ASP A 340 18.88 3.75 -11.92
N LEU A 341 17.90 3.71 -11.02
CA LEU A 341 17.25 2.49 -10.60
C LEU A 341 16.52 1.78 -11.76
N MET A 342 15.83 2.54 -12.62
CA MET A 342 15.13 1.96 -13.77
C MET A 342 16.11 1.45 -14.84
N ARG A 343 17.20 2.17 -15.09
CA ARG A 343 18.26 1.71 -16.01
C ARG A 343 18.88 0.38 -15.54
N VAL A 344 19.15 0.25 -14.25
CA VAL A 344 19.69 -1.01 -13.68
C VAL A 344 18.72 -2.14 -13.86
N LYS A 345 17.42 -1.90 -13.60
CA LYS A 345 16.36 -2.90 -13.83
C LYS A 345 16.39 -3.37 -15.29
N GLU A 346 16.38 -2.47 -16.27
CA GLU A 346 16.41 -2.81 -17.71
C GLU A 346 17.64 -3.63 -18.08
N ILE A 347 18.82 -3.24 -17.58
CA ILE A 347 20.07 -3.96 -17.84
C ILE A 347 20.02 -5.39 -17.27
N LEU A 348 19.55 -5.54 -16.03
CA LEU A 348 19.51 -6.85 -15.38
C LEU A 348 18.47 -7.78 -16.02
N GLU A 349 17.31 -7.25 -16.42
CA GLU A 349 16.30 -8.02 -17.17
C GLU A 349 16.85 -8.48 -18.55
N ALA A 350 17.59 -7.62 -19.25
CA ALA A 350 18.22 -7.97 -20.51
C ALA A 350 19.28 -9.08 -20.33
N LEU A 351 20.09 -9.01 -19.27
CA LEU A 351 21.10 -10.02 -18.96
C LEU A 351 20.47 -11.37 -18.58
N GLU A 352 19.35 -11.39 -17.84
CA GLU A 352 18.60 -12.62 -17.54
C GLU A 352 18.09 -13.28 -18.82
N VAL A 353 17.53 -12.49 -19.75
CA VAL A 353 17.07 -13.00 -21.06
C VAL A 353 18.22 -13.61 -21.88
N MET A 354 19.42 -13.04 -21.80
CA MET A 354 20.63 -13.53 -22.48
C MET A 354 21.26 -14.75 -21.78
N GLY A 355 20.71 -15.21 -20.67
CA GLY A 355 21.23 -16.36 -19.91
C GLY A 355 22.51 -16.07 -19.12
N TRP A 356 22.88 -14.81 -18.95
CA TRP A 356 24.06 -14.40 -18.21
C TRP A 356 23.79 -14.48 -16.70
N LYS A 357 24.12 -15.63 -16.11
CA LYS A 357 24.12 -15.76 -14.65
C LYS A 357 25.36 -15.06 -14.09
N ARG A 358 25.19 -14.09 -13.19
CA ARG A 358 26.29 -13.61 -12.35
C ARG A 358 26.83 -14.80 -11.55
N SER A 359 28.10 -15.17 -11.80
CA SER A 359 28.87 -16.10 -10.98
C SER A 359 29.08 -15.56 -9.56
#